data_58cd7b0b1196b089290c2fa53c1ea31a
#
_entry.id   58cd7b0b1196b089290c2fa53c1ea31a
#
_cell.length_a   1.000
_cell.length_b   1.000
_cell.length_c   1.000
_cell.angle_alpha   90.00
_cell.angle_beta   90.00
_cell.angle_gamma   90.00
#
_symmetry.space_group_name_H-M   'P 1'
#
loop_
_entity.id
_entity.type
_entity.pdbx_description
1 polymer ?
#
loop_
_entity_poly.entity_id
_entity_poly.type
_entity_poly.pdbx_seq_one_letter_code
_entity_poly.pdbx_strand_id
1 'polypeptide(L)'
;MPYRAIARELDIAENTVRARVRRMEESDTMRVVAVTDIEAAGYGMLLAIGVQVEGRAPEAVAREMAAIREVFSVNVVVGAQDIEILVVAQDQAALNELITDKLGAIPGVRRLTPALALEILKNQPDWVPFHAA
;
A
#
# COMPACT_ATOMS: atom_id res chain seq x y z
N MET A 1 3.17 -2.13 22.51
CA MET A 1 2.87 -2.70 23.83
C MET A 1 3.86 -3.82 24.13
N PRO A 2 4.58 -3.83 25.29
CA PRO A 2 5.52 -4.90 25.61
C PRO A 2 4.79 -6.24 25.82
N TYR A 3 5.39 -7.36 25.42
CA TYR A 3 4.80 -8.69 25.58
C TYR A 3 4.41 -9.02 27.03
N ARG A 4 5.19 -8.53 27.99
CA ARG A 4 4.88 -8.65 29.42
C ARG A 4 3.57 -7.96 29.83
N ALA A 5 3.24 -6.83 29.20
CA ALA A 5 1.97 -6.14 29.46
C ALA A 5 0.79 -6.92 28.90
N ILE A 6 0.92 -7.46 27.69
CA ILE A 6 -0.07 -8.32 27.05
C ILE A 6 -0.29 -9.59 27.88
N ALA A 7 0.79 -10.23 28.34
CA ALA A 7 0.76 -11.43 29.16
C ALA A 7 -0.06 -11.21 30.44
N ARG A 8 0.17 -10.07 31.11
CA ARG A 8 -0.55 -9.70 32.32
C ARG A 8 -2.04 -9.42 32.07
N GLU A 9 -2.36 -8.75 30.97
CA GLU A 9 -3.76 -8.43 30.60
C GLU A 9 -4.56 -9.67 30.25
N LEU A 10 -3.92 -10.66 29.61
CA LEU A 10 -4.55 -11.90 29.18
C LEU A 10 -4.41 -13.06 30.18
N ASP A 11 -3.78 -12.83 31.33
CA ASP A 11 -3.47 -13.83 32.36
C ASP A 11 -2.79 -15.09 31.82
N ILE A 12 -1.77 -14.89 30.97
CA ILE A 12 -0.96 -15.96 30.37
C ILE A 12 0.53 -15.69 30.52
N ALA A 13 1.37 -16.71 30.33
CA ALA A 13 2.82 -16.53 30.39
C ALA A 13 3.35 -15.69 29.21
N GLU A 14 4.37 -14.85 29.44
CA GLU A 14 5.00 -14.03 28.40
C GLU A 14 5.52 -14.87 27.22
N ASN A 15 6.07 -16.04 27.48
CA ASN A 15 6.51 -16.98 26.45
C ASN A 15 5.36 -17.46 25.56
N THR A 16 4.16 -17.59 26.11
CA THR A 16 2.96 -17.94 25.35
C THR A 16 2.55 -16.80 24.41
N VAL A 17 2.62 -15.55 24.89
CA VAL A 17 2.38 -14.37 24.03
C VAL A 17 3.38 -14.36 22.89
N ARG A 18 4.66 -14.51 23.17
CA ARG A 18 5.74 -14.52 22.18
C ARG A 18 5.54 -15.61 21.12
N ALA A 19 5.21 -16.81 21.54
CA ALA A 19 4.95 -17.93 20.62
C ALA A 19 3.72 -17.69 19.74
N ARG A 20 2.65 -17.08 20.28
CA ARG A 20 1.44 -16.74 19.52
C ARG A 20 1.69 -15.62 18.51
N VAL A 21 2.39 -14.56 18.90
CA VAL A 21 2.77 -13.47 18.00
C VAL A 21 3.60 -14.02 16.84
N ARG A 22 4.65 -14.79 17.14
CA ARG A 22 5.49 -15.40 16.11
C ARG A 22 4.69 -16.28 15.13
N ARG A 23 3.75 -17.08 15.63
CA ARG A 23 2.88 -17.89 14.76
C ARG A 23 2.01 -17.04 13.85
N MET A 24 1.47 -15.92 14.36
CA MET A 24 0.67 -14.99 13.56
C MET A 24 1.52 -14.28 12.49
N GLU A 25 2.79 -13.96 12.80
CA GLU A 25 3.73 -13.41 11.82
C GLU A 25 4.10 -14.45 10.75
N GLU A 26 4.40 -15.68 11.15
CA GLU A 26 4.73 -16.80 10.24
C GLU A 26 3.56 -17.20 9.32
N SER A 27 2.32 -16.98 9.75
CA SER A 27 1.10 -17.25 8.95
C SER A 27 0.58 -16.02 8.19
N ASP A 28 1.35 -14.94 8.11
CA ASP A 28 0.93 -13.65 7.50
C ASP A 28 -0.40 -13.09 8.04
N THR A 29 -0.84 -13.55 9.22
CA THR A 29 -2.05 -13.03 9.87
C THR A 29 -1.82 -11.64 10.48
N MET A 30 -0.58 -11.36 10.89
CA MET A 30 -0.17 -10.12 11.51
C MET A 30 1.25 -9.76 11.11
N ARG A 31 1.54 -8.47 10.99
CA ARG A 31 2.91 -7.92 10.88
C ARG A 31 3.13 -6.82 11.90
N VAL A 32 4.31 -6.80 12.50
CA VAL A 32 4.77 -5.66 13.31
C VAL A 32 5.55 -4.72 12.40
N VAL A 33 5.04 -3.53 12.18
CA VAL A 33 5.62 -2.54 11.27
C VAL A 33 5.80 -1.20 12.01
N ALA A 34 6.79 -0.43 11.59
CA ALA A 34 6.89 0.97 11.95
C ALA A 34 6.06 1.79 10.96
N VAL A 35 5.13 2.59 11.45
CA VAL A 35 4.34 3.51 10.63
C VAL A 35 5.01 4.87 10.65
N THR A 36 5.27 5.40 9.46
CA THR A 36 5.85 6.74 9.29
C THR A 36 4.87 7.59 8.50
N ASP A 37 4.78 8.86 8.87
CA ASP A 37 4.03 9.85 8.11
C ASP A 37 4.66 10.08 6.73
N ILE A 38 3.82 10.22 5.70
CA ILE A 38 4.24 10.35 4.30
C ILE A 38 5.08 11.63 4.11
N GLU A 39 4.67 12.74 4.71
CA GLU A 39 5.38 14.01 4.63
C GLU A 39 6.71 13.95 5.40
N ALA A 40 6.72 13.32 6.59
CA ALA A 40 7.93 13.09 7.36
C ALA A 40 8.93 12.16 6.63
N ALA A 41 8.44 11.29 5.75
CA ALA A 41 9.25 10.46 4.86
C ALA A 41 9.76 11.20 3.62
N GLY A 42 9.43 12.50 3.46
CA GLY A 42 9.89 13.36 2.36
C GLY A 42 9.01 13.33 1.11
N TYR A 43 7.80 12.77 1.19
CA TYR A 43 6.85 12.76 0.09
C TYR A 43 5.75 13.82 0.31
N GLY A 44 5.74 14.85 -0.54
CA GLY A 44 4.76 15.93 -0.47
C GLY A 44 3.46 15.66 -1.24
N MET A 45 3.41 14.56 -2.03
CA MET A 45 2.28 14.28 -2.92
C MET A 45 1.84 12.83 -2.78
N LEU A 46 0.54 12.63 -2.61
CA LEU A 46 -0.14 11.33 -2.64
C LEU A 46 -1.17 11.36 -3.78
N LEU A 47 -1.13 10.37 -4.66
CA LEU A 47 -2.05 10.26 -5.78
C LEU A 47 -2.69 8.88 -5.84
N ALA A 48 -3.97 8.88 -6.24
CA ALA A 48 -4.64 7.72 -6.78
C ALA A 48 -4.58 7.79 -8.31
N ILE A 49 -4.18 6.73 -8.99
CA ILE A 49 -4.11 6.68 -10.45
C ILE A 49 -4.93 5.51 -10.95
N GLY A 50 -5.96 5.81 -11.75
CA GLY A 50 -6.67 4.81 -12.52
C GLY A 50 -5.91 4.50 -13.80
N VAL A 51 -5.78 3.21 -14.14
CA VAL A 51 -5.04 2.73 -15.31
C VAL A 51 -5.96 1.93 -16.21
N GLN A 52 -5.98 2.28 -17.50
CA GLN A 52 -6.60 1.45 -18.54
C GLN A 52 -5.51 0.72 -19.31
N VAL A 53 -5.74 -0.58 -19.51
CA VAL A 53 -4.79 -1.50 -20.18
C VAL A 53 -5.35 -1.94 -21.52
N GLU A 54 -4.48 -2.08 -22.52
CA GLU A 54 -4.84 -2.57 -23.84
C GLU A 54 -3.77 -3.56 -24.37
N GLY A 55 -4.23 -4.64 -25.01
CA GLY A 55 -3.35 -5.61 -25.66
C GLY A 55 -2.56 -6.53 -24.73
N ARG A 56 -2.74 -6.42 -23.40
CA ARG A 56 -2.11 -7.26 -22.39
C ARG A 56 -3.08 -7.58 -21.24
N ALA A 57 -2.79 -8.63 -20.49
CA ALA A 57 -3.55 -8.92 -19.29
C ALA A 57 -3.26 -7.86 -18.19
N PRO A 58 -4.30 -7.28 -17.55
CA PRO A 58 -4.13 -6.29 -16.49
C PRO A 58 -3.22 -6.75 -15.34
N GLU A 59 -3.28 -8.03 -14.98
CA GLU A 59 -2.44 -8.61 -13.92
C GLU A 59 -0.94 -8.57 -14.25
N ALA A 60 -0.59 -8.71 -15.53
CA ALA A 60 0.81 -8.62 -15.98
C ALA A 60 1.33 -7.20 -15.84
N VAL A 61 0.54 -6.21 -16.26
CA VAL A 61 0.86 -4.77 -16.13
C VAL A 61 0.91 -4.38 -14.64
N ALA A 62 -0.04 -4.85 -13.85
CA ALA A 62 -0.10 -4.59 -12.41
C ALA A 62 1.16 -5.08 -11.66
N ARG A 63 1.72 -6.25 -12.03
CA ARG A 63 2.98 -6.76 -11.44
C ARG A 63 4.17 -5.86 -11.77
N GLU A 64 4.24 -5.32 -12.99
CA GLU A 64 5.29 -4.39 -13.37
C GLU A 64 5.18 -3.07 -12.59
N MET A 65 3.95 -2.56 -12.41
CA MET A 65 3.68 -1.39 -11.57
C MET A 65 4.04 -1.61 -10.10
N ALA A 66 3.74 -2.80 -9.56
CA ALA A 66 4.07 -3.16 -8.18
C ALA A 66 5.59 -3.22 -7.89
N ALA A 67 6.42 -3.32 -8.91
CA ALA A 67 7.88 -3.28 -8.78
C ALA A 67 8.44 -1.84 -8.69
N ILE A 68 7.62 -0.82 -8.96
CA ILE A 68 8.03 0.58 -8.89
C ILE A 68 8.00 1.05 -7.44
N ARG A 69 9.09 1.63 -6.97
CA ARG A 69 9.27 2.02 -5.56
C ARG A 69 8.22 3.02 -5.06
N GLU A 70 7.84 3.97 -5.89
CA GLU A 70 6.88 5.03 -5.58
C GLU A 70 5.43 4.54 -5.55
N VAL A 71 5.18 3.33 -6.05
CA VAL A 71 3.87 2.65 -6.03
C VAL A 71 3.79 1.78 -4.78
N PHE A 72 2.88 2.11 -3.87
CA PHE A 72 2.74 1.36 -2.62
C PHE A 72 1.44 0.56 -2.50
N SER A 73 0.50 0.75 -3.45
CA SER A 73 -0.70 -0.07 -3.57
C SER A 73 -1.03 -0.31 -5.03
N VAL A 74 -1.38 -1.55 -5.37
CA VAL A 74 -1.81 -1.93 -6.72
C VAL A 74 -2.99 -2.88 -6.59
N ASN A 75 -4.11 -2.54 -7.22
CA ASN A 75 -5.31 -3.35 -7.24
C ASN A 75 -5.77 -3.56 -8.68
N VAL A 76 -5.96 -4.80 -9.09
CA VAL A 76 -6.71 -5.11 -10.32
C VAL A 76 -8.18 -5.03 -9.99
N VAL A 77 -8.94 -4.24 -10.75
CA VAL A 77 -10.32 -3.89 -10.42
C VAL A 77 -11.26 -4.18 -11.59
N VAL A 78 -12.54 -4.20 -11.29
CA VAL A 78 -13.60 -4.28 -12.31
C VAL A 78 -14.38 -2.98 -12.28
N GLY A 79 -14.39 -2.27 -13.41
CA GLY A 79 -15.08 -0.97 -13.52
C GLY A 79 -14.58 -0.14 -14.69
N ALA A 80 -14.54 1.16 -14.52
CA ALA A 80 -14.08 2.11 -15.54
C ALA A 80 -12.56 2.03 -15.80
N GLN A 81 -11.82 1.49 -14.84
CA GLN A 81 -10.38 1.25 -14.91
C GLN A 81 -10.13 -0.26 -14.79
N ASP A 82 -8.97 -0.71 -15.27
CA ASP A 82 -8.52 -2.10 -15.14
C ASP A 82 -7.63 -2.28 -13.91
N ILE A 83 -6.88 -1.23 -13.54
CA ILE A 83 -6.00 -1.20 -12.37
C ILE A 83 -6.18 0.13 -11.64
N GLU A 84 -6.14 0.09 -10.33
CA GLU A 84 -6.00 1.27 -9.46
C GLU A 84 -4.73 1.18 -8.65
N ILE A 85 -3.94 2.25 -8.66
CA ILE A 85 -2.69 2.33 -7.89
C ILE A 85 -2.69 3.56 -6.99
N LEU A 86 -2.00 3.44 -5.85
CA LEU A 86 -1.64 4.57 -5.01
C LEU A 86 -0.14 4.80 -5.10
N VAL A 87 0.23 6.03 -5.34
CA VAL A 87 1.62 6.44 -5.52
C VAL A 87 1.96 7.66 -4.67
N VAL A 88 3.24 7.79 -4.35
CA VAL A 88 3.78 8.98 -3.70
C VAL A 88 4.85 9.62 -4.58
N ALA A 89 4.96 10.95 -4.52
CA ALA A 89 6.02 11.69 -5.16
C ALA A 89 6.53 12.80 -4.22
N GLN A 90 7.81 13.14 -4.35
CA GLN A 90 8.40 14.20 -3.54
C GLN A 90 7.92 15.58 -3.99
N ASP A 91 7.87 15.78 -5.29
CA ASP A 91 7.52 17.04 -5.94
C ASP A 91 6.93 16.80 -7.34
N GLN A 92 6.60 17.88 -8.04
CA GLN A 92 6.03 17.83 -9.37
C GLN A 92 6.97 17.23 -10.42
N ALA A 93 8.28 17.42 -10.30
CA ALA A 93 9.26 16.86 -11.24
C ALA A 93 9.33 15.35 -11.10
N ALA A 94 9.43 14.83 -9.87
CA ALA A 94 9.38 13.41 -9.58
C ALA A 94 8.05 12.76 -10.01
N LEU A 95 6.93 13.48 -9.86
CA LEU A 95 5.63 13.02 -10.33
C LEU A 95 5.59 12.89 -11.86
N ASN A 96 6.10 13.89 -12.58
CA ASN A 96 6.14 13.86 -14.05
C ASN A 96 6.99 12.69 -14.54
N GLU A 97 8.18 12.46 -13.95
CA GLU A 97 9.03 11.32 -14.27
C GLU A 97 8.30 9.98 -14.01
N LEU A 98 7.63 9.86 -12.86
CA LEU A 98 6.88 8.67 -12.51
C LEU A 98 5.78 8.37 -13.52
N ILE A 99 4.99 9.37 -13.89
CA ILE A 99 3.86 9.19 -14.82
C ILE A 99 4.36 8.92 -16.25
N THR A 100 5.33 9.67 -16.73
CA THR A 100 5.77 9.63 -18.12
C THR A 100 6.75 8.49 -18.39
N ASP A 101 7.81 8.40 -17.55
CA ASP A 101 8.96 7.58 -17.86
C ASP A 101 8.88 6.19 -17.21
N LYS A 102 8.14 6.07 -16.10
CA LYS A 102 7.99 4.79 -15.40
C LYS A 102 6.65 4.14 -15.71
N LEU A 103 5.53 4.73 -15.32
CA LEU A 103 4.21 4.15 -15.50
C LEU A 103 3.75 4.14 -16.97
N GLY A 104 3.89 5.27 -17.65
CA GLY A 104 3.48 5.42 -19.06
C GLY A 104 4.34 4.63 -20.04
N ALA A 105 5.56 4.27 -19.66
CA ALA A 105 6.46 3.45 -20.48
C ALA A 105 6.17 1.94 -20.40
N ILE A 106 5.33 1.49 -19.47
CA ILE A 106 4.98 0.07 -19.34
C ILE A 106 4.13 -0.34 -20.56
N PRO A 107 4.54 -1.36 -21.34
CA PRO A 107 3.76 -1.83 -22.46
C PRO A 107 2.36 -2.28 -22.03
N GLY A 108 1.35 -1.86 -22.78
CA GLY A 108 -0.05 -2.17 -22.48
C GLY A 108 -0.76 -1.10 -21.65
N VAL A 109 -0.07 -0.12 -21.10
CA VAL A 109 -0.71 1.05 -20.50
C VAL A 109 -1.26 1.92 -21.61
N ARG A 110 -2.59 2.03 -21.66
CA ARG A 110 -3.31 2.85 -22.63
C ARG A 110 -3.54 4.26 -22.11
N ARG A 111 -3.94 4.37 -20.84
CA ARG A 111 -4.33 5.63 -20.22
C ARG A 111 -4.05 5.60 -18.72
N LEU A 112 -3.49 6.69 -18.24
CA LEU A 112 -3.35 7.01 -16.83
C LEU A 112 -4.30 8.16 -16.47
N THR A 113 -5.02 8.04 -15.38
CA THR A 113 -5.95 9.06 -14.87
C THR A 113 -5.52 9.39 -13.43
N PRO A 114 -4.56 10.30 -13.23
CA PRO A 114 -4.09 10.67 -11.91
C PRO A 114 -5.09 11.58 -11.19
N ALA A 115 -5.26 11.36 -9.90
CA ALA A 115 -6.01 12.21 -8.98
C ALA A 115 -5.12 12.55 -7.77
N LEU A 116 -4.73 13.82 -7.64
CA LEU A 116 -3.94 14.30 -6.53
C LEU A 116 -4.82 14.47 -5.29
N ALA A 117 -4.39 13.92 -4.16
CA ALA A 117 -5.03 14.17 -2.87
C ALA A 117 -4.76 15.62 -2.43
N LEU A 118 -5.80 16.42 -2.27
CA LEU A 118 -5.70 17.79 -1.76
C LEU A 118 -5.65 17.80 -0.22
N GLU A 119 -6.34 16.86 0.41
CA GLU A 119 -6.40 16.69 1.86
C GLU A 119 -6.55 15.20 2.17
N ILE A 120 -5.79 14.71 3.13
CA ILE A 120 -5.86 13.34 3.60
C ILE A 120 -6.58 13.31 4.95
N LEU A 121 -7.85 13.00 4.96
CA LEU A 121 -8.65 12.94 6.19
C LEU A 121 -8.39 11.67 7.00
N LYS A 122 -8.02 10.58 6.33
CA LYS A 122 -7.66 9.31 6.96
C LYS A 122 -6.81 8.47 6.02
N ASN A 123 -5.66 8.03 6.49
CA ASN A 123 -4.79 7.07 5.81
C ASN A 123 -4.27 6.05 6.83
N GLN A 124 -4.94 4.94 6.95
CA GLN A 124 -4.61 3.84 7.86
C GLN A 124 -4.66 2.51 7.10
N PRO A 125 -3.78 2.29 6.10
CA PRO A 125 -3.81 1.11 5.23
C PRO A 125 -3.56 -0.20 5.97
N ASP A 126 -2.84 -0.15 7.10
CA ASP A 126 -2.50 -1.33 7.91
C ASP A 126 -3.53 -1.64 9.00
N TRP A 127 -4.62 -0.86 9.07
CA TRP A 127 -5.65 -1.05 10.07
C TRP A 127 -6.85 -1.82 9.51
N VAL A 128 -7.12 -2.97 10.10
CA VAL A 128 -8.30 -3.78 9.79
C VAL A 128 -9.25 -3.75 10.98
N PRO A 129 -10.51 -3.35 10.81
CA PRO A 129 -11.48 -3.42 11.88
C PRO A 129 -11.78 -4.88 12.21
N PHE A 130 -11.45 -5.29 13.44
CA PHE A 130 -11.87 -6.58 13.96
C PHE A 130 -13.32 -6.47 14.44
N HIS A 131 -14.17 -7.39 13.99
CA HIS A 131 -15.47 -7.55 14.62
C HIS A 131 -15.23 -8.16 16.01
N ALA A 132 -15.75 -7.51 17.05
CA ALA A 132 -15.84 -8.14 18.36
C ALA A 132 -16.76 -9.37 18.20
N ALA A 133 -16.24 -10.52 18.60
CA ALA A 133 -17.01 -11.77 18.62
C ALA A 133 -18.10 -11.69 19.68
#